data_6ff854e3d54660e189410dcb338e2ff6
#
_entry.id   6ff854e3d54660e189410dcb338e2ff6
#
_cell.length_a   1.000
_cell.length_b   1.000
_cell.length_c   1.000
_cell.angle_alpha   90.00
_cell.angle_beta   90.00
_cell.angle_gamma   90.00
#
_symmetry.space_group_name_H-M   'P 1'
#
loop_
_entity.id
_entity.type
_entity.pdbx_description
1 polymer ?
#
loop_
_entity_poly.entity_id
_entity_poly.type
_entity_poly.pdbx_seq_one_letter_code
_entity_poly.pdbx_strand_id
1 'polypeptide(L)'
;MLLITRRLATGLLLAPIGGIRFAGAAPDATARITFILVNDIYLMADELTADGRRRGGFARLAAVVKAERTKANATGGHVVFAHGGDTLSPSLMSGIDHGAHIMTLTNLIPPDIFVPGNHEFDFGKTTFLQRMAEAKFPLYAANLRGPDGQPLPNFKDRSIVSFDGVRIGLTGATYDDSVRASDPGDLRFLPTVATLKEQAAALRREGADFVVAVAHVTREQGYQIFRGRAVDLLLTGHTHDLFIEYSGRTAMVESSYDAHYVTAIDIVIDVSEESGRRRVRWWPQFRVIDTAMATPDPEVAAVVAQFEDELNKGLDAPIGTTAVELDSRAATVRTREAAIGNLIADAMRWSAQTEVAVINAGAIRSDMIYPAGTTITRREVLAALPFGNRLVTIDVGGSALRTAIENGLSRLPAPSARFPQVAGLKIEADPSRPAGNRVLSIKVGDTPLDANKTYSIATSDFMARGGDDYISFRDAKPVLPPADSPTIAYEVIDYIKSIGTIRTAVDGRIVLS
;
A
#
# COMPACT_ATOMS: atom_id res chain seq x y z
N MET A 1 7.20 36.61 60.99
CA MET A 1 6.50 37.64 61.79
C MET A 1 5.40 38.23 60.93
N LEU A 2 4.23 38.07 61.41
CA LEU A 2 2.89 38.66 61.20
C LEU A 2 2.11 38.15 60.01
N LEU A 3 0.88 37.85 60.15
CA LEU A 3 -0.20 37.67 61.14
C LEU A 3 -1.43 37.32 60.31
N ILE A 4 -2.08 36.29 60.72
CA ILE A 4 -3.34 35.77 60.18
C ILE A 4 -4.47 36.71 60.57
N THR A 5 -5.37 37.09 59.66
CA THR A 5 -6.72 37.54 60.06
C THR A 5 -7.78 36.75 59.28
N ARG A 6 -8.57 36.01 60.05
CA ARG A 6 -9.84 35.40 59.66
C ARG A 6 -10.86 36.49 59.35
N ARG A 7 -11.60 36.37 58.25
CA ARG A 7 -12.97 36.95 58.12
C ARG A 7 -13.92 35.97 57.45
N LEU A 8 -14.81 35.51 58.24
CA LEU A 8 -16.23 35.19 58.07
C LEU A 8 -16.72 34.75 56.67
N ALA A 9 -17.12 33.51 56.66
CA ALA A 9 -17.97 32.90 55.64
C ALA A 9 -19.40 33.44 55.73
N THR A 10 -19.88 34.06 54.66
CA THR A 10 -21.28 34.29 54.44
C THR A 10 -21.75 33.24 53.43
N GLY A 11 -22.55 32.29 53.93
CA GLY A 11 -23.11 31.24 53.08
C GLY A 11 -24.16 31.84 52.12
N LEU A 12 -23.89 31.76 50.82
CA LEU A 12 -24.90 31.89 49.80
C LEU A 12 -25.40 30.46 49.48
N LEU A 13 -26.60 30.17 49.85
CA LEU A 13 -27.37 29.02 49.39
C LEU A 13 -27.64 29.20 47.88
N LEU A 14 -26.80 28.60 47.06
CA LEU A 14 -27.12 28.36 45.66
C LEU A 14 -28.15 27.26 45.58
N ALA A 15 -29.41 27.63 45.30
CA ALA A 15 -30.42 26.68 44.87
C ALA A 15 -29.91 25.93 43.62
N PRO A 16 -30.13 24.61 43.51
CA PRO A 16 -29.79 23.88 42.31
C PRO A 16 -30.64 24.43 41.18
N ILE A 17 -30.04 25.09 40.21
CA ILE A 17 -30.66 25.37 38.93
C ILE A 17 -30.88 23.97 38.31
N GLY A 18 -32.09 23.52 38.40
CA GLY A 18 -32.55 22.29 37.73
C GLY A 18 -32.22 22.43 36.26
N GLY A 19 -31.19 21.69 35.81
CA GLY A 19 -30.90 21.57 34.41
C GLY A 19 -32.14 21.06 33.70
N ILE A 20 -32.69 21.91 32.84
CA ILE A 20 -33.72 21.51 31.89
C ILE A 20 -33.05 20.43 31.01
N ARG A 21 -33.22 19.16 31.41
CA ARG A 21 -32.98 18.04 30.50
C ARG A 21 -34.09 18.17 29.46
N PHE A 22 -33.75 18.65 28.27
CA PHE A 22 -34.59 18.38 27.12
C PHE A 22 -34.64 16.84 27.00
N ALA A 23 -35.69 16.25 27.46
CA ALA A 23 -36.03 14.87 27.18
C ALA A 23 -36.29 14.79 25.67
N GLY A 24 -35.27 14.60 24.88
CA GLY A 24 -35.44 14.14 23.51
C GLY A 24 -36.19 12.80 23.58
N ALA A 25 -37.12 12.55 22.65
CA ALA A 25 -37.75 11.26 22.53
C ALA A 25 -36.66 10.17 22.48
N ALA A 26 -36.92 9.01 23.09
CA ALA A 26 -36.01 7.88 22.99
C ALA A 26 -35.78 7.55 21.50
N PRO A 27 -34.58 7.14 21.07
CA PRO A 27 -34.34 6.75 19.69
C PRO A 27 -35.22 5.55 19.33
N ASP A 28 -35.76 5.52 18.11
CA ASP A 28 -36.55 4.39 17.59
C ASP A 28 -35.67 3.15 17.34
N ALA A 29 -34.39 3.37 17.05
CA ALA A 29 -33.38 2.33 16.92
C ALA A 29 -32.02 2.83 17.39
N THR A 30 -31.24 1.97 18.06
CA THR A 30 -29.88 2.24 18.49
C THR A 30 -28.98 1.03 18.17
N ALA A 31 -27.94 1.22 17.40
CA ALA A 31 -26.93 0.20 17.15
C ALA A 31 -25.57 0.60 17.74
N ARG A 32 -24.86 -0.39 18.29
CA ARG A 32 -23.47 -0.27 18.73
C ARG A 32 -22.60 -1.09 17.80
N ILE A 33 -21.75 -0.41 17.03
CA ILE A 33 -20.95 -1.07 16.00
C ILE A 33 -19.49 -0.68 16.20
N THR A 34 -18.60 -1.68 16.24
CA THR A 34 -17.17 -1.48 16.17
C THR A 34 -16.70 -1.74 14.73
N PHE A 35 -16.25 -0.72 14.04
CA PHE A 35 -15.54 -0.87 12.77
C PHE A 35 -14.06 -1.14 13.07
N ILE A 36 -13.51 -2.19 12.50
CA ILE A 36 -12.09 -2.53 12.59
C ILE A 36 -11.48 -2.29 11.22
N LEU A 37 -10.39 -1.53 11.16
CA LEU A 37 -9.65 -1.28 9.93
C LEU A 37 -8.25 -1.88 9.99
N VAL A 38 -7.88 -2.53 8.90
CA VAL A 38 -6.51 -2.83 8.49
C VAL A 38 -6.36 -2.52 7.00
N ASN A 39 -5.15 -2.24 6.57
CA ASN A 39 -4.78 -1.93 5.20
C ASN A 39 -3.31 -2.24 4.97
N ASP A 40 -2.91 -2.44 3.72
CA ASP A 40 -1.50 -2.56 3.31
C ASP A 40 -0.76 -3.65 4.12
N ILE A 41 -1.30 -4.89 4.08
CA ILE A 41 -0.72 -6.04 4.81
C ILE A 41 0.02 -6.94 3.83
N TYR A 42 1.32 -6.81 3.76
CA TYR A 42 2.20 -7.55 2.85
C TYR A 42 2.85 -8.77 3.49
N LEU A 43 3.12 -8.67 4.82
CA LEU A 43 3.84 -9.69 5.56
C LEU A 43 2.89 -10.67 6.23
N MET A 44 3.10 -11.97 5.98
CA MET A 44 2.32 -13.03 6.63
C MET A 44 2.65 -13.19 8.11
N ALA A 45 3.94 -13.04 8.48
CA ALA A 45 4.44 -13.17 9.85
C ALA A 45 4.63 -11.81 10.52
N ASP A 46 4.70 -11.78 11.84
CA ASP A 46 5.08 -10.60 12.61
C ASP A 46 6.57 -10.28 12.42
N GLU A 47 6.92 -9.01 12.46
CA GLU A 47 8.30 -8.55 12.35
C GLU A 47 8.82 -7.89 13.63
N LEU A 48 10.15 -7.89 13.80
CA LEU A 48 10.81 -7.20 14.90
C LEU A 48 10.98 -5.73 14.52
N THR A 49 10.22 -4.85 15.16
CA THR A 49 10.27 -3.41 14.93
C THR A 49 11.43 -2.73 15.68
N ALA A 50 11.76 -1.50 15.32
CA ALA A 50 12.92 -0.75 15.85
C ALA A 50 12.92 -0.56 17.38
N ASP A 51 11.77 -0.65 18.02
CA ASP A 51 11.63 -0.58 19.49
C ASP A 51 11.84 -1.95 20.19
N GLY A 52 12.24 -3.00 19.45
CA GLY A 52 12.50 -4.33 19.95
C GLY A 52 11.25 -5.19 20.20
N ARG A 53 10.08 -4.76 19.74
CA ARG A 53 8.83 -5.53 19.85
C ARG A 53 8.47 -6.19 18.52
N ARG A 54 7.81 -7.34 18.60
CA ARG A 54 7.24 -7.97 17.41
C ARG A 54 5.82 -7.48 17.17
N ARG A 55 5.55 -7.02 15.94
CA ARG A 55 4.25 -6.47 15.50
C ARG A 55 3.80 -7.07 14.19
N GLY A 56 2.52 -6.91 13.91
CA GLY A 56 1.96 -7.22 12.61
C GLY A 56 1.71 -8.70 12.35
N GLY A 57 1.53 -8.99 11.08
CA GLY A 57 1.24 -10.33 10.59
C GLY A 57 -0.16 -10.85 10.91
N PHE A 58 -0.55 -11.90 10.20
CA PHE A 58 -1.92 -12.42 10.25
C PHE A 58 -2.30 -13.06 11.59
N ALA A 59 -1.35 -13.69 12.30
CA ALA A 59 -1.65 -14.36 13.56
C ALA A 59 -2.01 -13.36 14.68
N ARG A 60 -1.33 -12.21 14.77
CA ARG A 60 -1.68 -11.15 15.73
C ARG A 60 -2.94 -10.41 15.32
N LEU A 61 -3.11 -10.16 14.03
CA LEU A 61 -4.35 -9.61 13.50
C LEU A 61 -5.56 -10.47 13.85
N ALA A 62 -5.47 -11.79 13.65
CA ALA A 62 -6.52 -12.74 14.00
C ALA A 62 -6.91 -12.66 15.48
N ALA A 63 -5.90 -12.58 16.36
CA ALA A 63 -6.13 -12.44 17.79
C ALA A 63 -6.89 -11.15 18.13
N VAL A 64 -6.52 -10.02 17.52
CA VAL A 64 -7.20 -8.74 17.73
C VAL A 64 -8.65 -8.79 17.21
N VAL A 65 -8.88 -9.28 16.00
CA VAL A 65 -10.23 -9.36 15.41
C VAL A 65 -11.13 -10.30 16.24
N LYS A 66 -10.61 -11.46 16.67
CA LYS A 66 -11.35 -12.40 17.56
C LYS A 66 -11.69 -11.75 18.91
N ALA A 67 -10.75 -11.00 19.51
CA ALA A 67 -10.97 -10.31 20.78
C ALA A 67 -12.04 -9.21 20.65
N GLU A 68 -12.01 -8.39 19.60
CA GLU A 68 -13.00 -7.35 19.39
C GLU A 68 -14.39 -7.93 19.07
N ARG A 69 -14.48 -9.01 18.30
CA ARG A 69 -15.74 -9.74 18.07
C ARG A 69 -16.31 -10.30 19.39
N THR A 70 -15.47 -10.88 20.22
CA THR A 70 -15.87 -11.39 21.55
C THR A 70 -16.37 -10.27 22.46
N LYS A 71 -15.65 -9.14 22.50
CA LYS A 71 -16.02 -7.95 23.29
C LYS A 71 -17.36 -7.37 22.84
N ALA A 72 -17.57 -7.22 21.53
CA ALA A 72 -18.83 -6.71 20.98
C ALA A 72 -19.99 -7.63 21.35
N ASN A 73 -19.86 -8.94 21.14
CA ASN A 73 -20.89 -9.92 21.48
C ASN A 73 -21.27 -9.88 22.97
N ALA A 74 -20.27 -9.72 23.86
CA ALA A 74 -20.53 -9.64 25.31
C ALA A 74 -21.33 -8.40 25.73
N THR A 75 -21.35 -7.34 24.89
CA THR A 75 -22.05 -6.08 25.17
C THR A 75 -23.28 -5.86 24.30
N GLY A 76 -23.67 -6.87 23.51
CA GLY A 76 -24.80 -6.76 22.55
C GLY A 76 -24.49 -5.81 21.38
N GLY A 77 -23.21 -5.63 21.05
CA GLY A 77 -22.75 -4.86 19.90
C GLY A 77 -22.38 -5.73 18.71
N HIS A 78 -22.03 -5.09 17.60
CA HIS A 78 -21.66 -5.72 16.34
C HIS A 78 -20.26 -5.30 15.92
N VAL A 79 -19.60 -6.12 15.08
CA VAL A 79 -18.31 -5.79 14.47
C VAL A 79 -18.45 -5.80 12.96
N VAL A 80 -17.84 -4.81 12.30
CA VAL A 80 -17.60 -4.78 10.86
C VAL A 80 -16.11 -4.68 10.65
N PHE A 81 -15.48 -5.75 10.17
CA PHE A 81 -14.07 -5.80 9.88
C PHE A 81 -13.81 -5.40 8.42
N ALA A 82 -13.04 -4.34 8.20
CA ALA A 82 -12.71 -3.77 6.91
C ALA A 82 -11.22 -3.98 6.58
N HIS A 83 -10.94 -4.36 5.33
CA HIS A 83 -9.60 -4.42 4.76
C HIS A 83 -9.49 -3.41 3.62
N GLY A 84 -8.57 -2.46 3.76
CA GLY A 84 -8.38 -1.32 2.85
C GLY A 84 -7.51 -1.60 1.64
N GLY A 85 -7.20 -2.87 1.32
CA GLY A 85 -6.42 -3.26 0.14
C GLY A 85 -4.91 -3.29 0.35
N ASP A 86 -4.20 -3.54 -0.74
CA ASP A 86 -2.76 -3.76 -0.82
C ASP A 86 -2.29 -4.90 0.10
N THR A 87 -2.43 -6.12 -0.39
CA THR A 87 -2.07 -7.30 0.41
C THR A 87 -1.43 -8.43 -0.40
N LEU A 88 -1.75 -8.58 -1.71
CA LEU A 88 -1.18 -9.67 -2.51
C LEU A 88 0.31 -9.51 -2.77
N SER A 89 0.82 -8.28 -2.79
CA SER A 89 2.19 -7.88 -3.14
C SER A 89 2.53 -6.56 -2.43
N PRO A 90 3.82 -6.23 -2.19
CA PRO A 90 5.00 -7.07 -2.40
C PRO A 90 5.41 -7.84 -1.15
N SER A 91 5.80 -9.09 -1.29
CA SER A 91 6.52 -9.84 -0.26
C SER A 91 7.39 -10.92 -0.90
N LEU A 92 8.30 -11.49 -0.10
CA LEU A 92 9.16 -12.59 -0.58
C LEU A 92 8.34 -13.80 -1.05
N MET A 93 7.31 -14.18 -0.28
CA MET A 93 6.42 -15.29 -0.64
C MET A 93 5.53 -14.93 -1.84
N SER A 94 5.08 -13.68 -1.95
CA SER A 94 4.30 -13.21 -3.11
C SER A 94 5.06 -13.34 -4.42
N GLY A 95 6.38 -13.15 -4.41
CA GLY A 95 7.23 -13.39 -5.57
C GLY A 95 7.26 -14.85 -6.04
N ILE A 96 6.85 -15.80 -5.18
CA ILE A 96 6.82 -17.23 -5.48
C ILE A 96 5.40 -17.69 -5.84
N ASP A 97 4.39 -17.36 -5.03
CA ASP A 97 3.03 -17.90 -5.13
C ASP A 97 2.00 -16.88 -5.63
N HIS A 98 2.44 -15.66 -5.94
CA HIS A 98 1.62 -14.57 -6.45
C HIS A 98 0.41 -14.28 -5.53
N GLY A 99 0.65 -14.26 -4.22
CA GLY A 99 -0.32 -13.90 -3.19
C GLY A 99 -1.30 -15.01 -2.79
N ALA A 100 -1.09 -16.28 -3.19
CA ALA A 100 -1.96 -17.39 -2.80
C ALA A 100 -1.98 -17.62 -1.28
N HIS A 101 -0.83 -17.49 -0.61
CA HIS A 101 -0.72 -17.57 0.85
C HIS A 101 -1.56 -16.49 1.54
N ILE A 102 -1.56 -15.27 1.03
CA ILE A 102 -2.34 -14.15 1.57
C ILE A 102 -3.84 -14.44 1.50
N MET A 103 -4.33 -14.94 0.35
CA MET A 103 -5.74 -15.30 0.22
C MET A 103 -6.14 -16.41 1.21
N THR A 104 -5.25 -17.39 1.42
CA THR A 104 -5.45 -18.45 2.42
C THR A 104 -5.57 -17.85 3.83
N LEU A 105 -4.65 -16.97 4.21
CA LEU A 105 -4.62 -16.34 5.54
C LEU A 105 -5.80 -15.38 5.75
N THR A 106 -6.15 -14.58 4.75
CA THR A 106 -7.31 -13.67 4.82
C THR A 106 -8.62 -14.44 4.95
N ASN A 107 -8.73 -15.62 4.31
CA ASN A 107 -9.89 -16.51 4.45
C ASN A 107 -10.04 -17.11 5.86
N LEU A 108 -8.97 -17.17 6.68
CA LEU A 108 -9.03 -17.60 8.09
C LEU A 108 -9.61 -16.50 8.99
N ILE A 109 -9.47 -15.24 8.62
CA ILE A 109 -9.98 -14.06 9.33
C ILE A 109 -10.78 -13.16 8.38
N PRO A 110 -11.88 -13.66 7.79
CA PRO A 110 -12.54 -13.00 6.69
C PRO A 110 -13.04 -11.60 7.08
N PRO A 111 -12.70 -10.56 6.29
CA PRO A 111 -13.28 -9.24 6.44
C PRO A 111 -14.74 -9.22 5.99
N ASP A 112 -15.52 -8.31 6.56
CA ASP A 112 -16.91 -8.05 6.14
C ASP A 112 -16.98 -7.15 4.90
N ILE A 113 -15.88 -6.43 4.62
CA ILE A 113 -15.66 -5.64 3.42
C ILE A 113 -14.17 -5.63 3.08
N PHE A 114 -13.83 -6.04 1.86
CA PHE A 114 -12.49 -5.97 1.28
C PHE A 114 -12.52 -5.11 0.02
N VAL A 115 -11.57 -4.19 -0.08
CA VAL A 115 -11.36 -3.35 -1.26
C VAL A 115 -9.96 -3.60 -1.78
N PRO A 116 -9.75 -3.93 -3.06
CA PRO A 116 -8.40 -4.07 -3.60
C PRO A 116 -7.68 -2.71 -3.66
N GLY A 117 -6.36 -2.72 -3.44
CA GLY A 117 -5.48 -1.58 -3.73
C GLY A 117 -4.80 -1.72 -5.09
N ASN A 118 -3.68 -1.02 -5.30
CA ASN A 118 -2.92 -1.13 -6.55
C ASN A 118 -2.03 -2.39 -6.58
N HIS A 119 -1.54 -2.84 -5.43
CA HIS A 119 -0.68 -4.02 -5.36
C HIS A 119 -1.41 -5.35 -5.55
N GLU A 120 -2.71 -5.37 -5.61
CA GLU A 120 -3.48 -6.52 -6.06
C GLU A 120 -3.28 -6.83 -7.55
N PHE A 121 -2.83 -5.84 -8.34
CA PHE A 121 -2.65 -5.99 -9.80
C PHE A 121 -1.20 -6.24 -10.23
N ASP A 122 -0.24 -6.32 -9.31
CA ASP A 122 1.20 -6.42 -9.65
C ASP A 122 1.56 -7.66 -10.47
N PHE A 123 0.84 -8.76 -10.28
CA PHE A 123 1.03 -10.00 -11.04
C PHE A 123 0.09 -10.12 -12.24
N GLY A 124 -0.47 -9.02 -12.70
CA GLY A 124 -1.34 -8.92 -13.86
C GLY A 124 -2.80 -9.28 -13.58
N LYS A 125 -3.67 -8.87 -14.53
CA LYS A 125 -5.12 -9.08 -14.48
C LYS A 125 -5.53 -10.53 -14.22
N THR A 126 -4.88 -11.49 -14.87
CA THR A 126 -5.25 -12.91 -14.75
C THR A 126 -5.06 -13.42 -13.32
N THR A 127 -3.93 -13.10 -12.72
CA THR A 127 -3.61 -13.45 -11.33
C THR A 127 -4.56 -12.75 -10.37
N PHE A 128 -4.81 -11.46 -10.57
CA PHE A 128 -5.79 -10.71 -9.78
C PHE A 128 -7.15 -11.39 -9.76
N LEU A 129 -7.71 -11.71 -10.93
CA LEU A 129 -9.03 -12.36 -11.01
C LEU A 129 -9.02 -13.74 -10.35
N GLN A 130 -7.94 -14.50 -10.50
CA GLN A 130 -7.77 -15.81 -9.85
C GLN A 130 -7.77 -15.65 -8.32
N ARG A 131 -6.96 -14.76 -7.77
CA ARG A 131 -6.88 -14.52 -6.31
C ARG A 131 -8.23 -14.04 -5.76
N MET A 132 -8.88 -13.10 -6.44
CA MET A 132 -10.19 -12.62 -5.99
C MET A 132 -11.30 -13.70 -6.07
N ALA A 133 -11.18 -14.67 -6.97
CA ALA A 133 -12.10 -15.81 -7.01
C ALA A 133 -11.92 -16.79 -5.82
N GLU A 134 -10.76 -16.78 -5.16
CA GLU A 134 -10.48 -17.58 -3.95
C GLU A 134 -11.05 -16.96 -2.67
N ALA A 135 -11.50 -15.70 -2.71
CA ALA A 135 -12.03 -14.97 -1.56
C ALA A 135 -13.34 -15.60 -1.05
N LYS A 136 -13.37 -15.88 0.27
CA LYS A 136 -14.57 -16.34 1.00
C LYS A 136 -15.22 -15.18 1.77
N PHE A 137 -15.01 -13.97 1.33
CA PHE A 137 -15.48 -12.72 1.92
C PHE A 137 -15.95 -11.75 0.84
N PRO A 138 -16.78 -10.74 1.20
CA PRO A 138 -17.31 -9.80 0.23
C PRO A 138 -16.26 -8.85 -0.34
N LEU A 139 -16.22 -8.74 -1.68
CA LEU A 139 -15.36 -7.84 -2.42
C LEU A 139 -16.14 -6.60 -2.85
N TYR A 140 -15.54 -5.41 -2.70
CA TYR A 140 -16.14 -4.14 -3.10
C TYR A 140 -15.16 -3.32 -3.93
N ALA A 141 -15.60 -2.85 -5.10
CA ALA A 141 -14.83 -1.91 -5.92
C ALA A 141 -15.77 -1.21 -6.93
N ALA A 142 -16.53 -0.22 -6.46
CA ALA A 142 -17.54 0.46 -7.26
C ALA A 142 -16.96 1.23 -8.47
N ASN A 143 -15.67 1.50 -8.49
CA ASN A 143 -14.98 2.16 -9.60
C ASN A 143 -14.21 1.21 -10.52
N LEU A 144 -14.15 -0.09 -10.21
CA LEU A 144 -13.45 -1.08 -11.02
C LEU A 144 -14.41 -1.74 -12.01
N ARG A 145 -14.03 -1.78 -13.28
CA ARG A 145 -14.86 -2.31 -14.37
C ARG A 145 -14.06 -3.24 -15.28
N GLY A 146 -14.76 -4.17 -15.89
CA GLY A 146 -14.24 -4.96 -16.99
C GLY A 146 -14.00 -4.14 -18.26
N PRO A 147 -13.39 -4.73 -19.29
CA PRO A 147 -13.19 -4.06 -20.59
C PRO A 147 -14.50 -3.62 -21.23
N ASP A 148 -15.61 -4.32 -20.93
CA ASP A 148 -16.96 -4.03 -21.37
C ASP A 148 -17.67 -2.91 -20.57
N GLY A 149 -17.02 -2.40 -19.54
CA GLY A 149 -17.55 -1.38 -18.64
C GLY A 149 -18.49 -1.90 -17.55
N GLN A 150 -18.68 -3.24 -17.46
CA GLN A 150 -19.51 -3.84 -16.42
C GLN A 150 -18.72 -4.09 -15.13
N PRO A 151 -19.39 -4.18 -13.96
CA PRO A 151 -18.75 -4.64 -12.73
C PRO A 151 -18.10 -6.01 -12.91
N LEU A 152 -16.97 -6.25 -12.24
CA LEU A 152 -16.33 -7.56 -12.25
C LEU A 152 -17.17 -8.59 -11.49
N PRO A 153 -17.13 -9.88 -11.89
CA PRO A 153 -17.77 -10.96 -11.14
C PRO A 153 -17.35 -10.93 -9.66
N ASN A 154 -18.30 -11.20 -8.77
CA ASN A 154 -18.14 -11.22 -7.31
C ASN A 154 -17.86 -9.87 -6.63
N PHE A 155 -17.67 -8.79 -7.38
CA PHE A 155 -17.51 -7.46 -6.82
C PHE A 155 -18.86 -6.75 -6.67
N LYS A 156 -19.03 -6.06 -5.55
CA LYS A 156 -20.18 -5.22 -5.24
C LYS A 156 -19.81 -3.75 -5.40
N ASP A 157 -20.71 -2.96 -5.96
CA ASP A 157 -20.59 -1.50 -5.92
C ASP A 157 -20.97 -0.99 -4.51
N ARG A 158 -22.02 -1.56 -3.91
CA ARG A 158 -22.53 -1.22 -2.59
C ARG A 158 -23.45 -2.30 -2.02
N SER A 159 -23.71 -2.20 -0.73
CA SER A 159 -24.77 -2.99 -0.05
C SER A 159 -25.30 -2.25 1.17
N ILE A 160 -26.45 -2.70 1.69
CA ILE A 160 -26.98 -2.26 2.99
C ILE A 160 -27.05 -3.48 3.90
N VAL A 161 -26.49 -3.35 5.10
CA VAL A 161 -26.65 -4.30 6.21
C VAL A 161 -27.41 -3.63 7.35
N SER A 162 -28.14 -4.40 8.16
CA SER A 162 -28.91 -3.84 9.26
C SER A 162 -28.46 -4.43 10.58
N PHE A 163 -28.24 -3.57 11.57
CA PHE A 163 -27.94 -3.91 12.95
C PHE A 163 -28.94 -3.18 13.86
N ASP A 164 -29.68 -3.92 14.67
CA ASP A 164 -30.65 -3.38 15.66
C ASP A 164 -31.58 -2.30 15.08
N GLY A 165 -32.02 -2.48 13.83
CA GLY A 165 -32.91 -1.55 13.13
C GLY A 165 -32.22 -0.36 12.47
N VAL A 166 -30.90 -0.20 12.63
CA VAL A 166 -30.07 0.79 11.95
C VAL A 166 -29.53 0.22 10.64
N ARG A 167 -29.66 0.95 9.55
CA ARG A 167 -29.25 0.54 8.20
C ARG A 167 -27.91 1.15 7.82
N ILE A 168 -26.89 0.31 7.71
CA ILE A 168 -25.53 0.70 7.36
C ILE A 168 -25.30 0.47 5.88
N GLY A 169 -25.07 1.54 5.13
CA GLY A 169 -24.63 1.47 3.74
C GLY A 169 -23.12 1.24 3.64
N LEU A 170 -22.71 0.22 2.91
CA LEU A 170 -21.31 -0.12 2.65
C LEU A 170 -21.00 0.09 1.17
N THR A 171 -19.89 0.73 0.87
CA THR A 171 -19.32 0.85 -0.50
C THR A 171 -17.82 0.81 -0.44
N GLY A 172 -17.18 0.53 -1.57
CA GLY A 172 -15.72 0.52 -1.66
C GLY A 172 -15.21 0.96 -3.02
N ALA A 173 -13.99 1.48 -3.06
CA ALA A 173 -13.34 1.88 -4.30
C ALA A 173 -11.82 1.69 -4.22
N THR A 174 -11.25 1.11 -5.28
CA THR A 174 -9.81 0.95 -5.46
C THR A 174 -9.14 2.23 -5.95
N TYR A 175 -7.82 2.26 -5.98
CA TYR A 175 -7.03 3.37 -6.48
C TYR A 175 -7.18 3.52 -8.00
N ASP A 176 -7.66 4.66 -8.47
CA ASP A 176 -7.99 4.88 -9.88
C ASP A 176 -6.76 5.08 -10.78
N ASP A 177 -5.58 5.36 -10.21
CA ASP A 177 -4.32 5.43 -10.97
C ASP A 177 -3.51 4.11 -10.94
N SER A 178 -4.14 2.98 -10.59
CA SER A 178 -3.51 1.64 -10.59
C SER A 178 -2.93 1.24 -11.95
N VAL A 179 -3.46 1.82 -13.05
CA VAL A 179 -2.88 1.63 -14.41
C VAL A 179 -1.43 2.08 -14.51
N ARG A 180 -1.03 3.06 -13.69
CA ARG A 180 0.35 3.58 -13.65
C ARG A 180 1.17 2.96 -12.54
N ALA A 181 0.50 2.49 -11.48
CA ALA A 181 1.15 1.96 -10.30
C ALA A 181 1.41 0.45 -10.37
N SER A 182 0.72 -0.30 -11.26
CA SER A 182 0.80 -1.75 -11.38
C SER A 182 0.37 -2.27 -12.76
N ASP A 183 -0.04 -3.54 -12.89
CA ASP A 183 -0.39 -4.18 -14.16
C ASP A 183 -1.84 -4.71 -14.21
N PRO A 184 -2.87 -3.85 -14.20
CA PRO A 184 -4.26 -4.27 -14.26
C PRO A 184 -4.73 -4.72 -15.66
N GLY A 185 -3.87 -4.71 -16.68
CA GLY A 185 -4.22 -5.05 -18.05
C GLY A 185 -5.26 -4.10 -18.66
N ASP A 186 -6.35 -4.65 -19.20
CA ASP A 186 -7.43 -3.90 -19.85
C ASP A 186 -8.60 -3.56 -18.91
N LEU A 187 -8.42 -3.72 -17.59
CA LEU A 187 -9.39 -3.26 -16.60
C LEU A 187 -9.51 -1.73 -16.62
N ARG A 188 -10.70 -1.25 -16.31
CA ARG A 188 -11.00 0.19 -16.32
C ARG A 188 -11.28 0.70 -14.93
N PHE A 189 -10.79 1.88 -14.63
CA PHE A 189 -10.96 2.55 -13.34
C PHE A 189 -11.72 3.85 -13.55
N LEU A 190 -12.88 3.95 -12.91
CA LEU A 190 -13.62 5.21 -12.85
C LEU A 190 -13.01 6.11 -11.77
N PRO A 191 -13.18 7.45 -11.87
CA PRO A 191 -12.63 8.36 -10.86
C PRO A 191 -13.16 8.06 -9.46
N THR A 192 -12.27 7.69 -8.53
CA THR A 192 -12.61 7.17 -7.20
C THR A 192 -13.47 8.13 -6.39
N VAL A 193 -13.09 9.41 -6.33
CA VAL A 193 -13.81 10.43 -5.54
C VAL A 193 -15.24 10.64 -6.05
N ALA A 194 -15.42 10.72 -7.37
CA ALA A 194 -16.74 10.92 -7.99
C ALA A 194 -17.61 9.69 -7.78
N THR A 195 -17.07 8.49 -7.98
CA THR A 195 -17.78 7.22 -7.80
C THR A 195 -18.27 7.05 -6.38
N LEU A 196 -17.42 7.29 -5.37
CA LEU A 196 -17.84 7.16 -3.97
C LEU A 196 -18.92 8.18 -3.59
N LYS A 197 -18.89 9.39 -4.11
CA LYS A 197 -19.98 10.37 -3.91
C LYS A 197 -21.30 9.87 -4.52
N GLU A 198 -21.26 9.29 -5.70
CA GLU A 198 -22.44 8.70 -6.36
C GLU A 198 -23.01 7.53 -5.57
N GLN A 199 -22.14 6.58 -5.16
CA GLN A 199 -22.54 5.41 -4.38
C GLN A 199 -23.13 5.81 -3.02
N ALA A 200 -22.52 6.76 -2.31
CA ALA A 200 -23.05 7.27 -1.05
C ALA A 200 -24.43 7.89 -1.23
N ALA A 201 -24.63 8.69 -2.29
CA ALA A 201 -25.93 9.26 -2.60
C ALA A 201 -26.98 8.18 -2.95
N ALA A 202 -26.59 7.12 -3.65
CA ALA A 202 -27.45 5.98 -3.94
C ALA A 202 -27.86 5.24 -2.66
N LEU A 203 -26.90 4.93 -1.77
CA LEU A 203 -27.15 4.30 -0.47
C LEU A 203 -28.12 5.12 0.39
N ARG A 204 -27.98 6.45 0.41
CA ARG A 204 -28.92 7.32 1.13
C ARG A 204 -30.33 7.27 0.52
N ARG A 205 -30.48 7.23 -0.82
CA ARG A 205 -31.79 7.06 -1.48
C ARG A 205 -32.42 5.69 -1.19
N GLU A 206 -31.59 4.66 -1.06
CA GLU A 206 -31.98 3.30 -0.70
C GLU A 206 -32.31 3.17 0.81
N GLY A 207 -32.11 4.26 1.58
CA GLY A 207 -32.51 4.38 2.97
C GLY A 207 -31.43 3.96 3.97
N ALA A 208 -30.16 4.05 3.62
CA ALA A 208 -29.05 3.90 4.58
C ALA A 208 -29.08 5.06 5.59
N ASP A 209 -29.02 4.72 6.87
CA ASP A 209 -28.93 5.66 7.97
C ASP A 209 -27.50 6.17 8.16
N PHE A 210 -26.53 5.29 8.01
CA PHE A 210 -25.10 5.56 8.14
C PHE A 210 -24.33 4.98 6.94
N VAL A 211 -23.42 5.74 6.33
CA VAL A 211 -22.69 5.31 5.14
C VAL A 211 -21.19 5.19 5.45
N VAL A 212 -20.66 4.01 5.20
CA VAL A 212 -19.23 3.69 5.31
C VAL A 212 -18.66 3.46 3.92
N ALA A 213 -17.56 4.12 3.62
CA ALA A 213 -16.75 3.82 2.45
C ALA A 213 -15.39 3.26 2.88
N VAL A 214 -14.96 2.19 2.25
CA VAL A 214 -13.58 1.71 2.29
C VAL A 214 -12.90 2.09 0.98
N ALA A 215 -11.76 2.75 1.03
CA ALA A 215 -11.15 3.30 -0.18
C ALA A 215 -9.63 3.16 -0.15
N HIS A 216 -9.06 2.60 -1.21
CA HIS A 216 -7.63 2.64 -1.42
C HIS A 216 -7.30 3.91 -2.21
N VAL A 217 -6.71 4.92 -1.57
CA VAL A 217 -6.63 6.29 -2.12
C VAL A 217 -5.41 7.05 -1.61
N THR A 218 -4.93 8.01 -2.40
CA THR A 218 -3.96 8.98 -1.89
C THR A 218 -4.54 9.85 -0.78
N ARG A 219 -3.70 10.44 0.03
CA ARG A 219 -4.13 11.37 1.10
C ARG A 219 -4.96 12.54 0.55
N GLU A 220 -4.60 13.05 -0.62
CA GLU A 220 -5.36 14.14 -1.30
C GLU A 220 -6.77 13.71 -1.69
N GLN A 221 -6.93 12.54 -2.32
CA GLN A 221 -8.24 11.98 -2.65
C GLN A 221 -9.08 11.70 -1.38
N GLY A 222 -8.44 11.17 -0.34
CA GLY A 222 -9.07 10.97 0.97
C GLY A 222 -9.65 12.28 1.53
N TYR A 223 -8.89 13.38 1.47
CA TYR A 223 -9.38 14.69 1.89
C TYR A 223 -10.52 15.25 1.01
N GLN A 224 -10.52 14.97 -0.28
CA GLN A 224 -11.61 15.38 -1.17
C GLN A 224 -12.93 14.68 -0.81
N ILE A 225 -12.87 13.39 -0.42
CA ILE A 225 -14.03 12.62 0.05
C ILE A 225 -14.48 13.13 1.42
N PHE A 226 -13.55 13.26 2.37
CA PHE A 226 -13.79 13.70 3.74
C PHE A 226 -14.43 15.10 3.80
N ARG A 227 -13.88 16.08 3.09
CA ARG A 227 -14.41 17.45 3.01
C ARG A 227 -15.73 17.51 2.26
N GLY A 228 -15.94 16.60 1.32
CA GLY A 228 -17.19 16.47 0.56
C GLY A 228 -18.36 15.95 1.39
N ARG A 229 -18.12 15.34 2.57
CA ARG A 229 -19.14 14.86 3.52
C ARG A 229 -20.20 13.93 2.91
N ALA A 230 -19.81 13.18 1.88
CA ALA A 230 -20.73 12.25 1.24
C ALA A 230 -20.94 10.99 2.10
N VAL A 231 -19.94 10.58 2.85
CA VAL A 231 -19.93 9.43 3.76
C VAL A 231 -19.79 9.89 5.22
N ASP A 232 -20.22 9.05 6.17
CA ASP A 232 -20.04 9.31 7.60
C ASP A 232 -18.71 8.78 8.10
N LEU A 233 -18.28 7.60 7.63
CA LEU A 233 -17.01 6.98 7.95
C LEU A 233 -16.27 6.62 6.66
N LEU A 234 -15.04 7.12 6.52
CA LEU A 234 -14.11 6.79 5.45
C LEU A 234 -12.92 6.02 6.04
N LEU A 235 -12.78 4.78 5.63
CA LEU A 235 -11.67 3.90 5.98
C LEU A 235 -10.73 3.81 4.78
N THR A 236 -9.46 4.19 4.96
CA THR A 236 -8.50 4.31 3.84
C THR A 236 -7.32 3.35 3.97
N GLY A 237 -6.61 3.14 2.89
CA GLY A 237 -5.29 2.54 2.75
C GLY A 237 -4.47 3.29 1.71
N HIS A 238 -3.26 2.82 1.39
CA HIS A 238 -2.32 3.31 0.39
C HIS A 238 -1.17 4.16 0.92
N THR A 239 -1.38 5.01 1.94
CA THR A 239 -0.32 5.93 2.35
C THR A 239 0.54 5.38 3.49
N HIS A 240 0.17 4.25 4.08
CA HIS A 240 0.83 3.59 5.21
C HIS A 240 0.85 4.44 6.50
N ASP A 241 0.05 5.49 6.56
CA ASP A 241 0.00 6.36 7.72
C ASP A 241 -0.90 5.79 8.82
N LEU A 242 -0.53 5.98 10.07
CA LEU A 242 -1.47 5.85 11.18
C LEU A 242 -2.18 7.20 11.35
N PHE A 243 -3.41 7.27 10.87
CA PHE A 243 -4.10 8.54 10.72
C PHE A 243 -5.56 8.48 11.18
N ILE A 244 -5.99 9.48 11.94
CA ILE A 244 -7.38 9.66 12.39
C ILE A 244 -7.74 11.13 12.31
N GLU A 245 -8.81 11.46 11.60
CA GLU A 245 -9.38 12.80 11.58
C GLU A 245 -10.91 12.73 11.71
N TYR A 246 -11.49 13.61 12.52
CA TYR A 246 -12.94 13.69 12.74
C TYR A 246 -13.40 15.14 12.71
N SER A 247 -14.34 15.43 11.82
CA SER A 247 -14.89 16.78 11.61
C SER A 247 -16.16 17.09 12.43
N GLY A 248 -16.59 16.17 13.29
CA GLY A 248 -17.92 16.21 13.92
C GLY A 248 -19.06 15.68 13.06
N ARG A 249 -18.80 15.32 11.79
CA ARG A 249 -19.78 14.74 10.84
C ARG A 249 -19.24 13.61 10.01
N THR A 250 -17.97 13.64 9.68
CA THR A 250 -17.28 12.59 8.93
C THR A 250 -16.02 12.21 9.69
N ALA A 251 -15.73 10.93 9.79
CA ALA A 251 -14.44 10.42 10.24
C ALA A 251 -13.66 9.86 9.06
N MET A 252 -12.34 10.07 9.02
CA MET A 252 -11.40 9.45 8.10
C MET A 252 -10.29 8.77 8.89
N VAL A 253 -10.00 7.51 8.57
CA VAL A 253 -9.08 6.66 9.33
C VAL A 253 -8.21 5.85 8.38
N GLU A 254 -6.92 5.75 8.68
CA GLU A 254 -5.97 4.82 8.08
C GLU A 254 -5.17 4.13 9.19
N SER A 255 -4.84 2.84 9.03
CA SER A 255 -4.36 1.99 10.13
C SER A 255 -2.91 1.53 9.96
N SER A 256 -2.00 2.42 9.50
CA SER A 256 -0.60 2.07 9.25
C SER A 256 -0.47 1.00 8.14
N TYR A 257 0.40 0.01 8.31
CA TYR A 257 0.63 -1.09 7.38
C TYR A 257 0.99 -2.38 8.15
N ASP A 258 1.02 -3.52 7.47
CA ASP A 258 1.39 -4.85 7.99
C ASP A 258 0.70 -5.25 9.30
N ALA A 259 -0.47 -4.66 9.57
CA ALA A 259 -1.18 -4.83 10.83
C ALA A 259 -0.31 -4.53 12.07
N HIS A 260 0.70 -3.63 11.99
CA HIS A 260 1.43 -3.16 13.17
C HIS A 260 0.48 -2.53 14.18
N TYR A 261 -0.49 -1.78 13.67
CA TYR A 261 -1.61 -1.24 14.42
C TYR A 261 -2.92 -1.66 13.76
N VAL A 262 -3.93 -1.86 14.56
CA VAL A 262 -5.30 -2.09 14.13
C VAL A 262 -6.14 -0.97 14.70
N THR A 263 -6.88 -0.25 13.86
CA THR A 263 -7.74 0.82 14.36
C THR A 263 -9.15 0.32 14.53
N ALA A 264 -9.68 0.42 15.75
CA ALA A 264 -11.05 0.11 16.09
C ALA A 264 -11.82 1.42 16.34
N ILE A 265 -12.96 1.57 15.69
CA ILE A 265 -13.84 2.73 15.79
C ILE A 265 -15.17 2.26 16.39
N ASP A 266 -15.37 2.50 17.68
CA ASP A 266 -16.61 2.19 18.37
C ASP A 266 -17.61 3.31 18.10
N ILE A 267 -18.74 3.00 17.49
CA ILE A 267 -19.77 3.96 17.12
C ILE A 267 -21.11 3.55 17.73
N VAL A 268 -21.75 4.48 18.42
CA VAL A 268 -23.16 4.38 18.78
C VAL A 268 -23.95 5.20 17.78
N ILE A 269 -24.93 4.59 17.13
CA ILE A 269 -25.78 5.22 16.12
C ILE A 269 -27.22 5.19 16.64
N ASP A 270 -27.79 6.37 16.89
CA ASP A 270 -29.17 6.56 17.26
C ASP A 270 -29.98 7.06 16.05
N VAL A 271 -31.08 6.39 15.76
CA VAL A 271 -32.01 6.79 14.72
C VAL A 271 -33.33 7.12 15.39
N SER A 272 -33.87 8.29 15.11
CA SER A 272 -35.20 8.74 15.56
C SER A 272 -36.02 9.25 14.38
N GLU A 273 -37.35 9.17 14.47
CA GLU A 273 -38.25 9.78 13.51
C GLU A 273 -38.80 11.09 14.07
N GLU A 274 -38.51 12.20 13.42
CA GLU A 274 -39.01 13.52 13.78
C GLU A 274 -39.79 14.13 12.60
N SER A 275 -41.06 14.35 12.75
CA SER A 275 -41.96 14.93 11.72
C SER A 275 -41.90 14.16 10.38
N GLY A 276 -41.93 12.83 10.42
CA GLY A 276 -41.87 11.97 9.24
C GLY A 276 -40.49 11.91 8.55
N ARG A 277 -39.44 12.35 9.22
CA ARG A 277 -38.03 12.29 8.72
C ARG A 277 -37.18 11.54 9.71
N ARG A 278 -36.38 10.58 9.18
CA ARG A 278 -35.36 9.89 9.96
C ARG A 278 -34.22 10.85 10.28
N ARG A 279 -33.87 10.95 11.55
CA ARG A 279 -32.74 11.69 12.06
C ARG A 279 -31.71 10.73 12.65
N VAL A 280 -30.48 10.87 12.23
CA VAL A 280 -29.35 10.02 12.66
C VAL A 280 -28.37 10.86 13.47
N ARG A 281 -28.02 10.36 14.64
CA ARG A 281 -26.97 10.90 15.50
C ARG A 281 -25.98 9.79 15.78
N TRP A 282 -24.69 10.11 15.79
CA TRP A 282 -23.67 9.13 16.06
C TRP A 282 -22.44 9.76 16.71
N TRP A 283 -21.72 8.97 17.49
CA TRP A 283 -20.51 9.39 18.21
C TRP A 283 -19.44 8.31 18.07
N PRO A 284 -18.24 8.65 17.52
CA PRO A 284 -17.14 7.72 17.43
C PRO A 284 -16.25 7.79 18.68
N GLN A 285 -15.73 6.64 19.05
CA GLN A 285 -14.58 6.50 19.94
C GLN A 285 -13.49 5.74 19.17
N PHE A 286 -12.31 6.35 19.01
CA PHE A 286 -11.21 5.76 18.29
C PHE A 286 -10.26 5.05 19.24
N ARG A 287 -9.84 3.85 18.89
CA ARG A 287 -8.84 3.06 19.60
C ARG A 287 -7.81 2.55 18.60
N VAL A 288 -6.54 2.86 18.85
CA VAL A 288 -5.41 2.29 18.12
C VAL A 288 -4.87 1.13 18.96
N ILE A 289 -4.94 -0.06 18.41
CA ILE A 289 -4.52 -1.30 19.05
C ILE A 289 -3.13 -1.66 18.54
N ASP A 290 -2.12 -1.59 19.42
CA ASP A 290 -0.76 -2.03 19.14
C ASP A 290 -0.74 -3.57 19.16
N THR A 291 -0.48 -4.20 18.01
CA THR A 291 -0.50 -5.65 17.89
C THR A 291 0.66 -6.34 18.61
N ALA A 292 1.69 -5.60 19.04
CA ALA A 292 2.71 -6.11 19.94
C ALA A 292 2.13 -6.62 21.29
N MET A 293 0.96 -6.10 21.68
CA MET A 293 0.27 -6.51 22.92
C MET A 293 -0.64 -7.74 22.73
N ALA A 294 -0.86 -8.16 21.49
CA ALA A 294 -1.68 -9.33 21.19
C ALA A 294 -0.83 -10.60 21.19
N THR A 295 -1.28 -11.64 21.89
CA THR A 295 -0.71 -13.00 21.73
C THR A 295 -1.18 -13.54 20.37
N PRO A 296 -0.27 -14.02 19.50
CA PRO A 296 -0.64 -14.58 18.21
C PRO A 296 -1.69 -15.68 18.33
N ASP A 297 -2.69 -15.68 17.45
CA ASP A 297 -3.67 -16.76 17.36
C ASP A 297 -2.98 -18.06 16.92
N PRO A 298 -3.09 -19.16 17.69
CA PRO A 298 -2.30 -20.37 17.44
C PRO A 298 -2.67 -21.09 16.15
N GLU A 299 -3.93 -21.00 15.71
CA GLU A 299 -4.41 -21.64 14.48
C GLU A 299 -3.80 -20.94 13.25
N VAL A 300 -3.87 -19.61 13.22
CA VAL A 300 -3.30 -18.82 12.13
C VAL A 300 -1.77 -18.87 12.16
N ALA A 301 -1.14 -18.84 13.35
CA ALA A 301 0.31 -18.97 13.50
C ALA A 301 0.83 -20.30 12.92
N ALA A 302 0.10 -21.41 13.11
CA ALA A 302 0.48 -22.69 12.53
C ALA A 302 0.48 -22.67 10.99
N VAL A 303 -0.48 -22.00 10.36
CA VAL A 303 -0.54 -21.85 8.92
C VAL A 303 0.57 -20.93 8.40
N VAL A 304 0.85 -19.82 9.11
CA VAL A 304 1.98 -18.94 8.79
C VAL A 304 3.30 -19.72 8.83
N ALA A 305 3.54 -20.52 9.89
CA ALA A 305 4.75 -21.33 10.01
C ALA A 305 4.91 -22.34 8.86
N GLN A 306 3.82 -22.92 8.35
CA GLN A 306 3.88 -23.79 7.17
C GLN A 306 4.36 -23.03 5.92
N PHE A 307 3.84 -21.84 5.67
CA PHE A 307 4.29 -21.01 4.56
C PHE A 307 5.74 -20.54 4.73
N GLU A 308 6.17 -20.20 5.94
CA GLU A 308 7.57 -19.88 6.24
C GLU A 308 8.50 -21.06 5.96
N ASP A 309 8.10 -22.28 6.34
CA ASP A 309 8.86 -23.50 6.07
C ASP A 309 8.95 -23.81 4.57
N GLU A 310 7.88 -23.57 3.81
CA GLU A 310 7.88 -23.71 2.35
C GLU A 310 8.81 -22.69 1.71
N LEU A 311 8.74 -21.44 2.15
CA LEU A 311 9.57 -20.34 1.69
C LEU A 311 11.07 -20.64 1.94
N ASN A 312 11.40 -21.17 3.11
CA ASN A 312 12.78 -21.44 3.51
C ASN A 312 13.43 -22.57 2.69
N LYS A 313 12.64 -23.48 2.13
CA LYS A 313 13.15 -24.57 1.29
C LYS A 313 13.81 -24.04 0.02
N GLY A 314 15.14 -24.08 -0.04
CA GLY A 314 15.94 -23.71 -1.20
C GLY A 314 16.28 -22.24 -1.36
N LEU A 315 15.82 -21.36 -0.45
CA LEU A 315 16.18 -19.95 -0.49
C LEU A 315 17.52 -19.63 0.17
N ASP A 316 17.93 -20.41 1.17
CA ASP A 316 19.14 -20.13 1.97
C ASP A 316 20.41 -20.67 1.32
N ALA A 317 20.34 -21.26 0.12
CA ALA A 317 21.53 -21.70 -0.61
C ALA A 317 22.40 -20.49 -1.01
N PRO A 318 23.67 -20.43 -0.61
CA PRO A 318 24.58 -19.36 -1.00
C PRO A 318 24.73 -19.26 -2.52
N ILE A 319 24.69 -18.04 -3.05
CA ILE A 319 24.89 -17.76 -4.47
C ILE A 319 26.12 -16.88 -4.72
N GLY A 320 26.66 -16.24 -3.67
CA GLY A 320 27.85 -15.41 -3.73
C GLY A 320 28.12 -14.70 -2.40
N THR A 321 29.12 -13.83 -2.38
CA THR A 321 29.44 -12.96 -1.24
C THR A 321 29.57 -11.51 -1.71
N THR A 322 29.31 -10.55 -0.84
CA THR A 322 29.60 -9.14 -1.18
C THR A 322 30.89 -8.68 -0.51
N ALA A 323 31.79 -8.07 -1.30
CA ALA A 323 33.00 -7.42 -0.80
C ALA A 323 32.78 -5.94 -0.43
N VAL A 324 31.59 -5.40 -0.71
CA VAL A 324 31.21 -4.01 -0.45
C VAL A 324 29.88 -3.99 0.33
N GLU A 325 29.58 -2.86 0.97
CA GLU A 325 28.28 -2.66 1.57
C GLU A 325 27.20 -2.47 0.49
N LEU A 326 26.07 -3.16 0.62
CA LEU A 326 24.90 -2.98 -0.25
C LEU A 326 23.75 -2.39 0.57
N ASP A 327 23.47 -1.11 0.37
CA ASP A 327 22.38 -0.39 1.04
C ASP A 327 21.14 -0.34 0.14
N SER A 328 20.10 -1.08 0.51
CA SER A 328 18.82 -1.16 -0.21
C SER A 328 17.72 -0.28 0.40
N ARG A 329 18.02 0.49 1.45
CA ARG A 329 17.01 1.31 2.12
C ARG A 329 16.41 2.33 1.18
N ALA A 330 15.11 2.54 1.32
CA ALA A 330 14.36 3.50 0.50
C ALA A 330 14.98 4.91 0.55
N ALA A 331 15.47 5.34 1.72
CA ALA A 331 16.16 6.62 1.90
C ALA A 331 17.42 6.75 1.04
N THR A 332 18.07 5.65 0.68
CA THR A 332 19.26 5.63 -0.17
C THR A 332 18.90 5.43 -1.63
N VAL A 333 18.28 4.30 -1.98
CA VAL A 333 18.04 3.94 -3.39
C VAL A 333 17.10 4.90 -4.11
N ARG A 334 16.23 5.62 -3.37
CA ARG A 334 15.24 6.57 -3.94
C ARG A 334 15.74 8.01 -4.04
N THR A 335 16.98 8.29 -3.63
CA THR A 335 17.53 9.66 -3.62
C THR A 335 18.88 9.80 -4.28
N ARG A 336 19.64 8.70 -4.43
CA ARG A 336 21.00 8.71 -4.97
C ARG A 336 21.41 7.35 -5.53
N GLU A 337 22.54 7.31 -6.21
CA GLU A 337 23.19 6.08 -6.62
C GLU A 337 23.44 5.15 -5.43
N ALA A 338 23.19 3.86 -5.60
CA ALA A 338 23.38 2.84 -4.58
C ALA A 338 24.09 1.62 -5.17
N ALA A 339 25.01 1.00 -4.40
CA ALA A 339 25.75 -0.17 -4.84
C ALA A 339 24.83 -1.35 -5.23
N ILE A 340 23.74 -1.57 -4.49
CA ILE A 340 22.73 -2.59 -4.85
C ILE A 340 22.01 -2.23 -6.14
N GLY A 341 21.70 -0.95 -6.37
CA GLY A 341 21.10 -0.48 -7.62
C GLY A 341 22.02 -0.69 -8.81
N ASN A 342 23.31 -0.38 -8.63
CA ASN A 342 24.34 -0.64 -9.62
C ASN A 342 24.47 -2.14 -9.93
N LEU A 343 24.49 -3.00 -8.90
CA LEU A 343 24.53 -4.47 -9.06
C LEU A 343 23.34 -4.99 -9.89
N ILE A 344 22.12 -4.55 -9.58
CA ILE A 344 20.91 -4.96 -10.30
C ILE A 344 20.97 -4.49 -11.76
N ALA A 345 21.32 -3.22 -11.98
CA ALA A 345 21.42 -2.67 -13.32
C ALA A 345 22.54 -3.35 -14.15
N ASP A 346 23.69 -3.69 -13.51
CA ASP A 346 24.76 -4.45 -14.16
C ASP A 346 24.30 -5.85 -14.56
N ALA A 347 23.57 -6.54 -13.69
CA ALA A 347 22.99 -7.86 -13.98
C ALA A 347 22.00 -7.79 -15.16
N MET A 348 21.11 -6.80 -15.16
CA MET A 348 20.17 -6.59 -16.25
C MET A 348 20.89 -6.33 -17.59
N ARG A 349 21.89 -5.46 -17.57
CA ARG A 349 22.69 -5.14 -18.75
C ARG A 349 23.48 -6.36 -19.24
N TRP A 350 24.05 -7.13 -18.32
CA TRP A 350 24.80 -8.36 -18.62
C TRP A 350 23.92 -9.43 -19.27
N SER A 351 22.72 -9.68 -18.71
CA SER A 351 21.78 -10.66 -19.23
C SER A 351 21.21 -10.25 -20.58
N ALA A 352 20.74 -9.02 -20.71
CA ALA A 352 20.13 -8.50 -21.93
C ALA A 352 21.14 -8.13 -23.04
N GLN A 353 22.45 -8.08 -22.74
CA GLN A 353 23.52 -7.68 -23.68
C GLN A 353 23.26 -6.31 -24.34
N THR A 354 22.79 -5.33 -23.55
CA THR A 354 22.43 -4.00 -24.02
C THR A 354 23.50 -2.95 -23.77
N GLU A 355 23.41 -1.79 -24.44
CA GLU A 355 24.31 -0.65 -24.17
C GLU A 355 24.07 -0.06 -22.78
N VAL A 356 22.81 -0.03 -22.34
CA VAL A 356 22.34 0.64 -21.12
C VAL A 356 21.38 -0.26 -20.36
N ALA A 357 21.36 -0.13 -19.04
CA ALA A 357 20.25 -0.62 -18.21
C ALA A 357 19.72 0.50 -17.31
N VAL A 358 18.41 0.55 -17.12
CA VAL A 358 17.72 1.49 -16.23
C VAL A 358 16.66 0.73 -15.45
N ILE A 359 16.70 0.83 -14.12
CA ILE A 359 15.66 0.32 -13.23
C ILE A 359 15.21 1.41 -12.26
N ASN A 360 13.92 1.48 -11.97
CA ASN A 360 13.39 2.41 -10.97
C ASN A 360 13.68 1.92 -9.55
N ALA A 361 13.98 2.82 -8.64
CA ALA A 361 14.27 2.49 -7.23
C ALA A 361 13.05 1.87 -6.52
N GLY A 362 11.85 2.09 -7.03
CA GLY A 362 10.62 1.47 -6.53
C GLY A 362 10.61 -0.05 -6.65
N ALA A 363 11.38 -0.62 -7.56
CA ALA A 363 11.54 -2.07 -7.70
C ALA A 363 12.36 -2.70 -6.55
N ILE A 364 13.17 -1.91 -5.80
CA ILE A 364 14.08 -2.40 -4.75
C ILE A 364 13.41 -2.25 -3.39
N ARG A 365 13.15 -3.36 -2.67
CA ARG A 365 12.21 -3.41 -1.54
C ARG A 365 12.73 -4.01 -0.24
N SER A 366 13.95 -4.59 -0.18
CA SER A 366 14.43 -5.24 1.06
C SER A 366 14.67 -4.29 2.23
N ASP A 367 14.84 -3.00 1.98
CA ASP A 367 15.02 -1.91 2.96
C ASP A 367 16.07 -2.20 4.05
N MET A 368 17.17 -2.87 3.66
CA MET A 368 18.22 -3.37 4.53
C MET A 368 19.59 -2.88 4.10
N ILE A 369 20.58 -3.00 5.01
CA ILE A 369 22.01 -2.89 4.72
C ILE A 369 22.61 -4.30 4.81
N TYR A 370 23.31 -4.71 3.76
CA TYR A 370 24.14 -5.91 3.74
C TYR A 370 25.62 -5.49 3.86
N PRO A 371 26.26 -5.69 5.02
CA PRO A 371 27.68 -5.32 5.21
C PRO A 371 28.62 -6.08 4.27
N ALA A 372 29.79 -5.51 4.01
CA ALA A 372 30.86 -6.22 3.30
C ALA A 372 31.19 -7.54 4.01
N GLY A 373 31.37 -8.61 3.25
CA GLY A 373 31.57 -9.98 3.74
C GLY A 373 30.29 -10.79 3.92
N THR A 374 29.09 -10.19 3.73
CA THR A 374 27.82 -10.91 3.82
C THR A 374 27.72 -11.97 2.72
N THR A 375 27.34 -13.19 3.10
CA THR A 375 26.92 -14.21 2.15
C THR A 375 25.55 -13.87 1.60
N ILE A 376 25.44 -13.78 0.29
CA ILE A 376 24.16 -13.51 -0.42
C ILE A 376 23.58 -14.84 -0.85
N THR A 377 22.30 -15.02 -0.53
CA THR A 377 21.50 -16.19 -0.93
C THR A 377 20.39 -15.76 -1.91
N ARG A 378 19.61 -16.71 -2.39
CA ARG A 378 18.44 -16.37 -3.20
C ARG A 378 17.44 -15.49 -2.45
N ARG A 379 17.35 -15.66 -1.11
CA ARG A 379 16.46 -14.92 -0.22
C ARG A 379 16.69 -13.41 -0.34
N GLU A 380 17.94 -12.95 -0.22
CA GLU A 380 18.26 -11.53 -0.27
C GLU A 380 17.90 -10.90 -1.62
N VAL A 381 18.11 -11.63 -2.72
CA VAL A 381 17.78 -11.12 -4.05
C VAL A 381 16.26 -11.06 -4.26
N LEU A 382 15.54 -12.11 -3.88
CA LEU A 382 14.08 -12.15 -4.02
C LEU A 382 13.38 -11.17 -3.06
N ALA A 383 13.95 -10.94 -1.87
CA ALA A 383 13.49 -9.89 -0.96
C ALA A 383 13.73 -8.48 -1.54
N ALA A 384 14.85 -8.28 -2.26
CA ALA A 384 15.13 -7.02 -2.91
C ALA A 384 14.25 -6.77 -4.14
N LEU A 385 13.82 -7.81 -4.85
CA LEU A 385 13.08 -7.74 -6.12
C LEU A 385 11.81 -8.63 -6.09
N PRO A 386 10.82 -8.33 -5.23
CA PRO A 386 9.71 -9.24 -4.96
C PRO A 386 8.57 -9.20 -5.98
N PHE A 387 8.54 -8.23 -6.91
CA PHE A 387 7.39 -8.00 -7.81
C PHE A 387 7.29 -8.97 -8.99
N GLY A 388 8.30 -9.81 -9.23
CA GLY A 388 8.32 -10.67 -10.41
C GLY A 388 8.47 -9.93 -11.75
N ASN A 389 8.92 -8.67 -11.72
CA ASN A 389 9.16 -7.86 -12.92
C ASN A 389 10.06 -8.59 -13.92
N ARG A 390 9.67 -8.54 -15.20
CA ARG A 390 10.40 -9.19 -16.28
C ARG A 390 11.43 -8.26 -16.90
N LEU A 391 12.58 -8.81 -17.25
CA LEU A 391 13.62 -8.10 -17.96
C LEU A 391 13.25 -7.97 -19.44
N VAL A 392 13.08 -6.75 -19.91
CA VAL A 392 12.78 -6.47 -21.32
C VAL A 392 13.88 -5.58 -21.94
N THR A 393 14.12 -5.79 -23.23
CA THR A 393 14.97 -4.93 -24.05
C THR A 393 14.11 -4.05 -24.92
N ILE A 394 14.36 -2.75 -24.90
CA ILE A 394 13.69 -1.75 -25.73
C ILE A 394 14.69 -0.88 -26.47
N ASP A 395 14.33 -0.42 -27.65
CA ASP A 395 15.11 0.52 -28.44
C ASP A 395 14.58 1.95 -28.24
N VAL A 396 15.40 2.84 -27.69
CA VAL A 396 14.99 4.19 -27.29
C VAL A 396 15.92 5.24 -27.89
N GLY A 397 15.35 6.26 -28.52
CA GLY A 397 16.12 7.42 -29.02
C GLY A 397 16.77 8.21 -27.88
N GLY A 398 17.94 8.79 -28.10
CA GLY A 398 18.69 9.48 -27.06
C GLY A 398 17.93 10.65 -26.42
N SER A 399 17.09 11.37 -27.17
CA SER A 399 16.26 12.42 -26.60
C SER A 399 15.19 11.85 -25.64
N ALA A 400 14.60 10.69 -25.96
CA ALA A 400 13.64 10.00 -25.09
C ALA A 400 14.32 9.42 -23.85
N LEU A 401 15.56 8.88 -23.97
CA LEU A 401 16.36 8.45 -22.83
C LEU A 401 16.66 9.62 -21.87
N ARG A 402 17.06 10.79 -22.41
CA ARG A 402 17.24 11.99 -21.58
C ARG A 402 15.95 12.36 -20.84
N THR A 403 14.81 12.33 -21.51
CA THR A 403 13.50 12.60 -20.91
C THR A 403 13.18 11.60 -19.79
N ALA A 404 13.51 10.30 -19.96
CA ALA A 404 13.35 9.28 -18.94
C ALA A 404 14.19 9.60 -17.68
N ILE A 405 15.45 10.00 -17.86
CA ILE A 405 16.33 10.37 -16.73
C ILE A 405 15.81 11.64 -16.03
N GLU A 406 15.38 12.65 -16.77
CA GLU A 406 14.74 13.86 -16.19
C GLU A 406 13.49 13.50 -15.35
N ASN A 407 12.64 12.57 -15.84
CA ASN A 407 11.52 12.06 -15.05
C ASN A 407 11.99 11.42 -13.75
N GLY A 408 12.98 10.53 -13.83
CA GLY A 408 13.53 9.85 -12.66
C GLY A 408 14.05 10.79 -11.58
N LEU A 409 14.66 11.91 -11.98
CA LEU A 409 15.21 12.92 -11.08
C LEU A 409 14.20 13.99 -10.64
N SER A 410 12.97 13.97 -11.18
CA SER A 410 11.99 15.08 -11.06
C SER A 410 11.52 15.38 -9.64
N ARG A 411 11.61 14.41 -8.71
CA ARG A 411 11.13 14.54 -7.33
C ARG A 411 12.20 14.91 -6.32
N LEU A 412 13.49 14.85 -6.69
CA LEU A 412 14.56 15.24 -5.76
C LEU A 412 14.31 16.66 -5.18
N PRO A 413 14.66 16.91 -3.93
CA PRO A 413 15.37 16.03 -3.00
C PRO A 413 14.48 14.99 -2.29
N ALA A 414 13.16 15.00 -2.50
CA ALA A 414 12.27 14.03 -1.88
C ALA A 414 12.53 12.60 -2.42
N PRO A 415 12.55 11.58 -1.54
CA PRO A 415 12.65 10.18 -1.97
C PRO A 415 11.51 9.81 -2.93
N SER A 416 11.85 9.12 -4.03
CA SER A 416 10.83 8.74 -5.01
C SER A 416 11.12 7.39 -5.63
N ALA A 417 10.07 6.58 -5.81
CA ALA A 417 10.14 5.28 -6.48
C ALA A 417 10.71 5.38 -7.90
N ARG A 418 10.47 6.49 -8.59
CA ARG A 418 10.95 6.74 -9.96
C ARG A 418 12.45 7.03 -10.06
N PHE A 419 13.18 7.26 -8.94
CA PHE A 419 14.62 7.53 -9.02
C PHE A 419 15.32 6.39 -9.76
N PRO A 420 16.18 6.69 -10.78
CA PRO A 420 16.80 5.64 -11.59
C PRO A 420 18.02 5.06 -10.90
N GLN A 421 18.24 3.76 -11.06
CA GLN A 421 19.52 3.11 -10.86
C GLN A 421 19.97 2.59 -12.24
N VAL A 422 21.25 2.76 -12.59
CA VAL A 422 21.66 2.63 -13.99
C VAL A 422 22.94 1.82 -14.18
N ALA A 423 23.09 1.24 -15.37
CA ALA A 423 24.35 0.71 -15.88
C ALA A 423 24.61 1.20 -17.31
N GLY A 424 25.88 1.38 -17.67
CA GLY A 424 26.27 1.90 -18.98
C GLY A 424 26.04 3.41 -19.15
N LEU A 425 25.57 4.11 -18.12
CA LEU A 425 25.36 5.57 -18.10
C LEU A 425 26.24 6.24 -17.06
N LYS A 426 26.69 7.48 -17.39
CA LYS A 426 27.20 8.46 -16.42
C LYS A 426 26.35 9.72 -16.52
N ILE A 427 25.74 10.13 -15.43
CA ILE A 427 24.75 11.20 -15.34
C ILE A 427 25.26 12.26 -14.36
N GLU A 428 25.34 13.50 -14.79
CA GLU A 428 25.55 14.65 -13.92
C GLU A 428 24.27 15.46 -13.85
N ALA A 429 23.79 15.79 -12.67
CA ALA A 429 22.55 16.51 -12.48
C ALA A 429 22.60 17.48 -11.30
N ASP A 430 21.81 18.56 -11.40
CA ASP A 430 21.63 19.58 -10.38
C ASP A 430 20.16 19.54 -9.88
N PRO A 431 19.91 18.96 -8.69
CA PRO A 431 18.57 18.89 -8.12
C PRO A 431 17.95 20.25 -7.78
N SER A 432 18.73 21.31 -7.68
CA SER A 432 18.24 22.66 -7.40
C SER A 432 17.48 23.26 -8.57
N ARG A 433 17.68 22.75 -9.78
CA ARG A 433 17.01 23.18 -10.99
C ARG A 433 15.56 22.69 -11.05
N PRO A 434 14.69 23.37 -11.80
CA PRO A 434 13.33 22.91 -12.04
C PRO A 434 13.29 21.50 -12.62
N ALA A 435 12.28 20.70 -12.21
CA ALA A 435 12.04 19.38 -12.79
C ALA A 435 11.92 19.46 -14.31
N GLY A 436 12.52 18.51 -15.02
CA GLY A 436 12.63 18.49 -16.48
C GLY A 436 13.84 19.25 -17.03
N ASN A 437 14.68 19.85 -16.16
CA ASN A 437 15.86 20.61 -16.55
C ASN A 437 17.05 20.40 -15.60
N ARG A 438 17.07 19.24 -14.90
CA ARG A 438 18.06 18.88 -13.88
C ARG A 438 19.32 18.22 -14.43
N VAL A 439 19.17 17.52 -15.53
CA VAL A 439 20.29 16.80 -16.17
C VAL A 439 21.24 17.77 -16.83
N LEU A 440 22.47 17.83 -16.35
CA LEU A 440 23.56 18.63 -16.91
C LEU A 440 24.21 17.91 -18.08
N SER A 441 24.62 16.65 -17.84
CA SER A 441 25.24 15.81 -18.87
C SER A 441 24.81 14.35 -18.73
N ILE A 442 24.79 13.61 -19.85
CA ILE A 442 24.69 12.15 -19.90
C ILE A 442 25.76 11.63 -20.84
N LYS A 443 26.46 10.56 -20.43
CA LYS A 443 27.32 9.77 -21.30
C LYS A 443 26.82 8.33 -21.35
N VAL A 444 26.91 7.70 -22.51
CA VAL A 444 26.74 6.26 -22.71
C VAL A 444 28.15 5.68 -22.88
N GLY A 445 28.57 4.86 -21.92
CA GLY A 445 29.99 4.55 -21.76
C GLY A 445 30.78 5.84 -21.51
N ASP A 446 31.77 6.12 -22.37
CA ASP A 446 32.57 7.35 -22.31
C ASP A 446 32.17 8.42 -23.34
N THR A 447 31.14 8.14 -24.15
CA THR A 447 30.70 9.03 -25.23
C THR A 447 29.47 9.85 -24.78
N PRO A 448 29.44 11.18 -25.03
CA PRO A 448 28.24 11.98 -24.80
C PRO A 448 27.00 11.40 -25.49
N LEU A 449 25.86 11.48 -24.81
CA LEU A 449 24.57 11.04 -25.36
C LEU A 449 24.25 11.80 -26.64
N ASP A 450 24.07 11.06 -27.74
CA ASP A 450 23.56 11.62 -29.00
C ASP A 450 22.04 11.55 -29.03
N ALA A 451 21.38 12.69 -29.09
CA ALA A 451 19.92 12.81 -29.09
C ALA A 451 19.25 12.08 -30.29
N ASN A 452 19.98 11.90 -31.39
CA ASN A 452 19.47 11.32 -32.63
C ASN A 452 19.81 9.82 -32.78
N LYS A 453 20.68 9.28 -31.93
CA LYS A 453 21.02 7.85 -31.93
C LYS A 453 19.97 7.06 -31.15
N THR A 454 19.69 5.84 -31.62
CA THR A 454 18.90 4.85 -30.87
C THR A 454 19.84 3.99 -30.03
N TYR A 455 19.47 3.75 -28.78
CA TYR A 455 20.20 2.94 -27.82
C TYR A 455 19.38 1.74 -27.40
N SER A 456 20.02 0.57 -27.27
CA SER A 456 19.40 -0.61 -26.67
C SER A 456 19.41 -0.49 -25.16
N ILE A 457 18.25 -0.64 -24.51
CA ILE A 457 18.07 -0.44 -23.08
C ILE A 457 17.45 -1.69 -22.46
N ALA A 458 18.10 -2.26 -21.43
CA ALA A 458 17.50 -3.22 -20.53
C ALA A 458 16.70 -2.48 -19.45
N THR A 459 15.44 -2.84 -19.28
CA THR A 459 14.56 -2.26 -18.25
C THR A 459 13.52 -3.27 -17.76
N SER A 460 12.68 -2.90 -16.80
CA SER A 460 11.57 -3.74 -16.39
C SER A 460 10.39 -3.58 -17.35
N ASP A 461 9.59 -4.64 -17.51
CA ASP A 461 8.31 -4.60 -18.21
C ASP A 461 7.37 -3.53 -17.63
N PHE A 462 7.41 -3.30 -16.31
CA PHE A 462 6.71 -2.20 -15.64
C PHE A 462 7.11 -0.82 -16.19
N MET A 463 8.41 -0.52 -16.25
CA MET A 463 8.89 0.77 -16.79
C MET A 463 8.64 0.88 -18.29
N ALA A 464 8.77 -0.23 -19.02
CA ALA A 464 8.49 -0.27 -20.46
C ALA A 464 7.02 0.02 -20.80
N ARG A 465 6.08 -0.22 -19.88
CA ARG A 465 4.68 0.20 -20.00
C ARG A 465 4.42 1.64 -19.54
N GLY A 466 5.43 2.37 -19.07
CA GLY A 466 5.31 3.73 -18.57
C GLY A 466 5.11 3.85 -17.06
N GLY A 467 5.33 2.77 -16.31
CA GLY A 467 5.28 2.77 -14.85
C GLY A 467 6.22 3.82 -14.25
N ASP A 468 5.87 4.38 -13.09
CA ASP A 468 6.55 5.50 -12.44
C ASP A 468 6.75 6.72 -13.37
N ASP A 469 5.79 6.96 -14.29
CA ASP A 469 5.81 8.04 -15.30
C ASP A 469 6.96 7.95 -16.33
N TYR A 470 7.54 6.78 -16.55
CA TYR A 470 8.51 6.56 -17.64
C TYR A 470 7.84 6.50 -19.02
N ILE A 471 7.00 7.51 -19.30
CA ILE A 471 6.18 7.57 -20.53
C ILE A 471 7.02 7.51 -21.79
N SER A 472 8.25 8.06 -21.78
CA SER A 472 9.17 8.02 -22.92
C SER A 472 9.66 6.59 -23.26
N PHE A 473 9.47 5.60 -22.39
CA PHE A 473 9.75 4.18 -22.66
C PHE A 473 8.53 3.47 -23.23
N ARG A 474 7.31 3.92 -22.93
CA ARG A 474 6.06 3.26 -23.33
C ARG A 474 5.89 3.11 -24.84
N ASP A 475 6.38 4.07 -25.60
CA ASP A 475 6.24 4.08 -27.06
C ASP A 475 7.31 3.23 -27.76
N ALA A 476 8.31 2.74 -27.01
CA ALA A 476 9.32 1.83 -27.51
C ALA A 476 8.76 0.39 -27.58
N LYS A 477 9.09 -0.31 -28.66
CA LYS A 477 8.67 -1.71 -28.81
C LYS A 477 9.68 -2.62 -28.11
N PRO A 478 9.23 -3.55 -27.24
CA PRO A 478 10.10 -4.60 -26.70
C PRO A 478 10.64 -5.48 -27.83
N VAL A 479 11.89 -5.89 -27.72
CA VAL A 479 12.54 -6.83 -28.67
C VAL A 479 11.91 -8.23 -28.58
N LEU A 480 11.50 -8.65 -27.37
CA LEU A 480 10.75 -9.86 -27.11
C LEU A 480 9.45 -9.54 -26.39
N PRO A 481 8.36 -10.31 -26.59
CA PRO A 481 7.16 -10.18 -25.80
C PRO A 481 7.48 -10.31 -24.29
N PRO A 482 6.96 -9.46 -23.40
CA PRO A 482 7.25 -9.55 -21.98
C PRO A 482 6.92 -10.92 -21.36
N ALA A 483 5.91 -11.64 -21.90
CA ALA A 483 5.55 -12.97 -21.43
C ALA A 483 6.67 -14.01 -21.59
N ASP A 484 7.54 -13.83 -22.59
CA ASP A 484 8.67 -14.74 -22.90
C ASP A 484 9.98 -14.28 -22.25
N SER A 485 9.97 -13.12 -21.57
CA SER A 485 11.15 -12.52 -20.95
C SER A 485 11.41 -13.11 -19.55
N PRO A 486 12.68 -13.27 -19.13
CA PRO A 486 13.02 -13.79 -17.82
C PRO A 486 12.69 -12.76 -16.71
N THR A 487 12.54 -13.25 -15.48
CA THR A 487 12.34 -12.40 -14.31
C THR A 487 13.66 -11.75 -13.87
N ILE A 488 13.68 -10.45 -13.65
CA ILE A 488 14.89 -9.70 -13.26
C ILE A 488 15.59 -10.32 -12.04
N ALA A 489 14.83 -10.77 -11.04
CA ALA A 489 15.40 -11.38 -9.84
C ALA A 489 16.26 -12.62 -10.16
N TYR A 490 15.81 -13.48 -11.09
CA TYR A 490 16.59 -14.65 -11.48
C TYR A 490 17.83 -14.28 -12.28
N GLU A 491 17.77 -13.26 -13.13
CA GLU A 491 18.93 -12.76 -13.85
C GLU A 491 20.01 -12.19 -12.89
N VAL A 492 19.57 -11.49 -11.83
CA VAL A 492 20.47 -11.03 -10.76
C VAL A 492 21.10 -12.21 -10.00
N ILE A 493 20.33 -13.26 -9.70
CA ILE A 493 20.83 -14.48 -9.05
C ILE A 493 21.91 -15.12 -9.94
N ASP A 494 21.65 -15.28 -11.23
CA ASP A 494 22.58 -15.94 -12.14
C ASP A 494 23.83 -15.07 -12.42
N TYR A 495 23.67 -13.76 -12.47
CA TYR A 495 24.81 -12.84 -12.51
C TYR A 495 25.71 -12.97 -11.27
N ILE A 496 25.12 -12.95 -10.06
CA ILE A 496 25.87 -13.12 -8.81
C ILE A 496 26.62 -14.45 -8.78
N LYS A 497 25.97 -15.55 -9.19
CA LYS A 497 26.64 -16.86 -9.30
C LYS A 497 27.82 -16.82 -10.29
N SER A 498 27.66 -16.12 -11.41
CA SER A 498 28.73 -16.03 -12.43
C SER A 498 29.97 -15.29 -11.94
N ILE A 499 29.79 -14.26 -11.11
CA ILE A 499 30.90 -13.46 -10.57
C ILE A 499 31.42 -13.95 -9.21
N GLY A 500 30.62 -14.72 -8.47
CA GLY A 500 30.91 -15.28 -7.14
C GLY A 500 31.09 -14.24 -6.03
N THR A 501 31.79 -13.14 -6.30
CA THR A 501 32.03 -12.05 -5.34
C THR A 501 31.58 -10.71 -5.93
N ILE A 502 30.59 -10.08 -5.29
CA ILE A 502 30.08 -8.77 -5.65
C ILE A 502 31.11 -7.70 -5.24
N ARG A 503 31.62 -6.97 -6.21
CA ARG A 503 32.55 -5.84 -6.02
C ARG A 503 31.95 -4.52 -6.53
N THR A 504 30.74 -4.58 -7.06
CA THR A 504 30.02 -3.42 -7.58
C THR A 504 29.75 -2.43 -6.45
N ALA A 505 30.36 -1.27 -6.53
CA ALA A 505 30.25 -0.19 -5.55
C ALA A 505 29.54 1.04 -6.17
N VAL A 506 29.35 2.07 -5.38
CA VAL A 506 29.03 3.41 -5.90
C VAL A 506 30.27 3.92 -6.63
N ASP A 507 30.18 4.16 -7.93
CA ASP A 507 31.30 4.51 -8.82
C ASP A 507 31.07 5.80 -9.63
N GLY A 508 30.05 6.59 -9.26
CA GLY A 508 29.76 7.89 -9.86
C GLY A 508 28.92 7.81 -11.15
N ARG A 509 28.04 6.82 -11.27
CA ARG A 509 27.08 6.73 -12.38
C ARG A 509 26.07 7.86 -12.33
N ILE A 510 25.73 8.34 -11.12
CA ILE A 510 24.81 9.47 -10.90
C ILE A 510 25.45 10.43 -9.91
N VAL A 511 25.93 11.55 -10.41
CA VAL A 511 26.53 12.64 -9.63
C VAL A 511 25.52 13.77 -9.50
N LEU A 512 25.15 14.10 -8.27
CA LEU A 512 24.27 15.20 -7.92
C LEU A 512 25.09 16.36 -7.35
N SER A 513 25.05 17.52 -8.00
CA SER A 513 25.84 18.72 -7.66
C SER A 513 24.99 19.80 -6.97
#